data_f6b2871b9ebfd17b15c436165442aa41
#
_entry.id   f6b2871b9ebfd17b15c436165442aa41
#
_cell.length_a   1.000
_cell.length_b   1.000
_cell.length_c   1.000
_cell.angle_alpha   90.00
_cell.angle_beta   90.00
_cell.angle_gamma   90.00
#
_symmetry.space_group_name_H-M   'P 1'
#
loop_
_entity.id
_entity.type
_entity.pdbx_description
1 polymer ?
#
loop_
_entity_poly.entity_id
_entity_poly.type
_entity_poly.pdbx_seq_one_letter_code
_entity_poly.pdbx_strand_id
1 'polypeptide(L)'
;MTLVRKHTWTMDNFVRMARQVSSDLNGDSKFDHNDLYGMCVWQDGMLAAINAAGGRIGRINENGEIELTLNTERNVDMLMKFMSLVCDRTVAYSIYHSGDHIENMFANDQVLFYNRYLNIVKKYRNMETDFGILPFPLYEEAQKEYHTTVHAYGNSFICVPLVVEDVEMTGIVLEDMSCESMYIITPAYYEISLQGKLLRDNESSEMLDIILFTRLYDVGASFKSARTTSV
;
A
#
# COMPACT_ATOMS: atom_id res chain seq x y z
N MET A 1 14.18 -2.85 8.19
CA MET A 1 14.00 -1.45 8.61
C MET A 1 15.26 -0.58 8.44
N THR A 2 16.46 -1.11 8.62
CA THR A 2 17.70 -0.35 8.38
C THR A 2 17.80 0.29 7.00
N LEU A 3 17.34 -0.37 5.94
CA LEU A 3 17.34 0.18 4.58
C LEU A 3 16.39 1.39 4.46
N VAL A 4 15.24 1.38 5.15
CA VAL A 4 14.30 2.50 5.16
C VAL A 4 14.94 3.74 5.79
N ARG A 5 15.56 3.57 6.97
CA ARG A 5 16.25 4.67 7.67
C ARG A 5 17.40 5.28 6.87
N LYS A 6 18.07 4.46 6.07
CA LYS A 6 19.19 4.88 5.20
C LYS A 6 18.75 5.41 3.84
N HIS A 7 17.45 5.46 3.56
CA HIS A 7 16.91 5.79 2.23
C HIS A 7 17.45 4.91 1.10
N THR A 8 17.84 3.68 1.41
CA THR A 8 18.28 2.66 0.43
C THR A 8 17.25 1.56 0.23
N TRP A 9 16.06 1.70 0.82
CA TRP A 9 14.92 0.83 0.59
C TRP A 9 14.25 1.20 -0.74
N THR A 10 14.87 0.77 -1.85
CA THR A 10 14.45 1.07 -3.22
C THR A 10 13.78 -0.12 -3.87
N MET A 11 13.07 0.13 -4.99
CA MET A 11 12.43 -0.93 -5.78
C MET A 11 13.46 -1.95 -6.27
N ASP A 12 14.65 -1.53 -6.65
CA ASP A 12 15.72 -2.44 -7.09
C ASP A 12 16.18 -3.37 -5.95
N ASN A 13 16.33 -2.84 -4.74
CA ASN A 13 16.65 -3.66 -3.57
C ASN A 13 15.52 -4.61 -3.20
N PHE A 14 14.26 -4.14 -3.28
CA PHE A 14 13.08 -4.97 -3.05
C PHE A 14 13.01 -6.15 -4.03
N VAL A 15 13.12 -5.88 -5.32
CA VAL A 15 13.12 -6.92 -6.38
C VAL A 15 14.25 -7.93 -6.17
N ARG A 16 15.46 -7.44 -5.85
CA ARG A 16 16.61 -8.30 -5.58
C ARG A 16 16.37 -9.23 -4.39
N MET A 17 15.86 -8.71 -3.28
CA MET A 17 15.57 -9.51 -2.07
C MET A 17 14.46 -10.53 -2.34
N ALA A 18 13.39 -10.14 -3.02
CA ALA A 18 12.29 -11.04 -3.36
C ALA A 18 12.77 -12.23 -4.19
N ARG A 19 13.63 -11.98 -5.20
CA ARG A 19 14.18 -13.04 -6.07
C ARG A 19 15.10 -14.03 -5.34
N GLN A 20 15.73 -13.62 -4.23
CA GLN A 20 16.66 -14.47 -3.48
C GLN A 20 15.97 -15.52 -2.60
N VAL A 21 14.70 -15.35 -2.29
CA VAL A 21 13.99 -16.19 -1.31
C VAL A 21 13.17 -17.29 -1.97
N SER A 22 12.71 -17.08 -3.19
CA SER A 22 11.80 -18.02 -3.86
C SER A 22 12.41 -19.43 -3.99
N SER A 23 11.64 -20.44 -3.63
CA SER A 23 12.06 -21.84 -3.64
C SER A 23 10.88 -22.77 -3.82
N ASP A 24 11.06 -23.79 -4.67
CA ASP A 24 10.20 -24.96 -4.76
C ASP A 24 10.48 -25.84 -3.53
N LEU A 25 9.53 -25.88 -2.59
CA LEU A 25 9.70 -26.57 -1.31
C LEU A 25 9.42 -28.08 -1.42
N ASN A 26 8.55 -28.49 -2.32
CA ASN A 26 8.14 -29.89 -2.46
C ASN A 26 8.94 -30.63 -3.55
N GLY A 27 9.70 -29.93 -4.41
CA GLY A 27 10.57 -30.50 -5.43
C GLY A 27 9.83 -31.06 -6.64
N ASP A 28 8.58 -30.63 -6.86
CA ASP A 28 7.77 -31.13 -7.99
C ASP A 28 7.97 -30.33 -9.29
N SER A 29 8.85 -29.34 -9.27
CA SER A 29 9.16 -28.42 -10.36
C SER A 29 7.99 -27.55 -10.83
N LYS A 30 6.99 -27.37 -9.99
CA LYS A 30 5.86 -26.47 -10.22
C LYS A 30 5.80 -25.47 -9.06
N PHE A 31 5.57 -24.21 -9.41
CA PHE A 31 5.36 -23.18 -8.40
C PHE A 31 3.86 -23.02 -8.12
N ASP A 32 3.43 -23.37 -6.90
CA ASP A 32 2.05 -23.24 -6.44
C ASP A 32 1.98 -22.73 -4.98
N HIS A 33 0.82 -22.80 -4.34
CA HIS A 33 0.60 -22.30 -2.99
C HIS A 33 1.34 -23.08 -1.88
N ASN A 34 2.04 -24.15 -2.20
CA ASN A 34 2.84 -24.94 -1.26
C ASN A 34 4.31 -24.49 -1.21
N ASP A 35 4.70 -23.52 -2.03
CA ASP A 35 6.08 -23.08 -2.20
C ASP A 35 6.38 -21.75 -1.52
N LEU A 36 7.66 -21.39 -1.51
CA LEU A 36 8.15 -20.15 -0.93
C LEU A 36 8.28 -19.06 -2.00
N TYR A 37 7.67 -17.91 -1.74
CA TYR A 37 7.66 -16.78 -2.66
C TYR A 37 8.35 -15.56 -2.08
N GLY A 38 8.99 -14.80 -2.95
CA GLY A 38 9.55 -13.51 -2.59
C GLY A 38 8.49 -12.46 -2.31
N MET A 39 7.34 -12.55 -2.99
CA MET A 39 6.26 -11.58 -2.85
C MET A 39 4.88 -12.20 -3.08
N CYS A 40 3.91 -11.80 -2.26
CA CYS A 40 2.50 -11.87 -2.61
C CYS A 40 1.94 -10.48 -2.91
N VAL A 41 1.23 -10.35 -4.03
CA VAL A 41 0.70 -9.09 -4.52
C VAL A 41 -0.81 -9.11 -4.66
N TRP A 42 -1.44 -8.03 -4.23
CA TRP A 42 -2.87 -7.77 -4.42
C TRP A 42 -3.10 -6.85 -5.64
N GLN A 43 -4.38 -6.71 -6.06
CA GLN A 43 -4.79 -5.97 -7.26
C GLN A 43 -4.19 -4.57 -7.39
N ASP A 44 -4.07 -3.84 -6.27
CA ASP A 44 -3.65 -2.44 -6.25
C ASP A 44 -2.13 -2.25 -6.16
N GLY A 45 -1.36 -3.34 -6.23
CA GLY A 45 0.10 -3.27 -6.15
C GLY A 45 0.73 -2.37 -7.22
N MET A 46 0.15 -2.33 -8.42
CA MET A 46 0.62 -1.45 -9.50
C MET A 46 0.40 0.04 -9.17
N LEU A 47 -0.78 0.38 -8.62
CA LEU A 47 -1.05 1.75 -8.17
C LEU A 47 -0.11 2.14 -7.03
N ALA A 48 0.11 1.21 -6.08
CA ALA A 48 1.05 1.43 -4.99
C ALA A 48 2.47 1.70 -5.50
N ALA A 49 2.94 0.98 -6.53
CA ALA A 49 4.24 1.22 -7.15
C ALA A 49 4.33 2.61 -7.79
N ILE A 50 3.33 3.02 -8.57
CA ILE A 50 3.29 4.35 -9.19
C ILE A 50 3.30 5.45 -8.13
N ASN A 51 2.43 5.35 -7.13
CA ASN A 51 2.35 6.36 -6.08
C ASN A 51 3.63 6.39 -5.22
N ALA A 52 4.25 5.24 -4.96
CA ALA A 52 5.52 5.17 -4.24
C ALA A 52 6.65 5.93 -4.94
N ALA A 53 6.65 5.96 -6.28
CA ALA A 53 7.57 6.79 -7.07
C ALA A 53 7.20 8.30 -7.05
N GLY A 54 6.15 8.72 -6.33
CA GLY A 54 5.61 10.07 -6.34
C GLY A 54 4.69 10.36 -7.53
N GLY A 55 4.42 9.35 -8.36
CA GLY A 55 3.50 9.44 -9.50
C GLY A 55 2.04 9.45 -9.06
N ARG A 56 1.17 9.83 -9.98
CA ARG A 56 -0.30 9.80 -9.82
C ARG A 56 -0.96 9.44 -11.13
N ILE A 57 -2.13 8.83 -11.07
CA ILE A 57 -2.97 8.61 -12.26
C ILE A 57 -3.52 9.94 -12.75
N GLY A 58 -3.99 10.80 -11.83
CA GLY A 58 -4.50 12.12 -12.17
C GLY A 58 -4.25 13.17 -11.09
N ARG A 59 -4.23 14.41 -11.53
CA ARG A 59 -4.13 15.60 -10.67
C ARG A 59 -5.20 16.61 -11.04
N ILE A 60 -5.56 17.45 -10.09
CA ILE A 60 -6.41 18.62 -10.39
C ILE A 60 -5.47 19.72 -10.90
N ASN A 61 -5.75 20.22 -12.10
CA ASN A 61 -5.01 21.32 -12.71
C ASN A 61 -5.46 22.69 -12.13
N GLU A 62 -4.82 23.78 -12.58
CA GLU A 62 -5.11 25.14 -12.12
C GLU A 62 -6.56 25.61 -12.44
N ASN A 63 -7.21 24.97 -13.40
CA ASN A 63 -8.59 25.25 -13.75
C ASN A 63 -9.61 24.43 -12.94
N GLY A 64 -9.17 23.57 -12.03
CA GLY A 64 -10.03 22.67 -11.27
C GLY A 64 -10.44 21.39 -12.01
N GLU A 65 -9.82 21.09 -13.16
CA GLU A 65 -10.12 19.92 -13.98
C GLU A 65 -9.17 18.78 -13.68
N ILE A 66 -9.61 17.54 -13.85
CA ILE A 66 -8.76 16.36 -13.68
C ILE A 66 -7.91 16.15 -14.94
N GLU A 67 -6.61 16.24 -14.77
CA GLU A 67 -5.62 15.94 -15.79
C GLU A 67 -4.98 14.57 -15.54
N LEU A 68 -4.85 13.75 -16.58
CA LEU A 68 -4.16 12.45 -16.50
C LEU A 68 -2.66 12.67 -16.51
N THR A 69 -1.99 12.17 -15.46
CA THR A 69 -0.53 12.32 -15.27
C THR A 69 0.20 10.99 -15.22
N LEU A 70 -0.48 9.91 -15.62
CA LEU A 70 0.06 8.54 -15.55
C LEU A 70 1.26 8.32 -16.47
N ASN A 71 1.19 8.84 -17.71
CA ASN A 71 2.19 8.57 -18.75
C ASN A 71 3.42 9.47 -18.62
N THR A 72 4.25 9.20 -17.61
CA THR A 72 5.57 9.80 -17.43
C THR A 72 6.64 8.72 -17.49
N GLU A 73 7.85 9.07 -17.93
CA GLU A 73 8.98 8.15 -17.97
C GLU A 73 9.21 7.47 -16.61
N ARG A 74 9.19 8.24 -15.53
CA ARG A 74 9.36 7.74 -14.16
C ARG A 74 8.28 6.72 -13.76
N ASN A 75 7.02 6.99 -14.08
CA ASN A 75 5.92 6.07 -13.77
C ASN A 75 6.02 4.78 -14.58
N VAL A 76 6.37 4.90 -15.87
CA VAL A 76 6.57 3.74 -16.75
C VAL A 76 7.72 2.88 -16.26
N ASP A 77 8.87 3.47 -15.92
CA ASP A 77 10.03 2.73 -15.44
C ASP A 77 9.74 2.05 -14.08
N MET A 78 9.13 2.75 -13.14
CA MET A 78 8.70 2.15 -11.87
C MET A 78 7.75 0.98 -12.07
N LEU A 79 6.79 1.15 -12.98
CA LEU A 79 5.83 0.09 -13.30
C LEU A 79 6.53 -1.10 -13.94
N MET A 80 7.46 -0.88 -14.86
CA MET A 80 8.23 -1.95 -15.50
C MET A 80 9.11 -2.71 -14.50
N LYS A 81 9.77 -2.02 -13.56
CA LYS A 81 10.51 -2.66 -12.46
C LYS A 81 9.60 -3.55 -11.62
N PHE A 82 8.45 -3.03 -11.19
CA PHE A 82 7.48 -3.78 -10.40
C PHE A 82 6.89 -4.97 -11.17
N MET A 83 6.51 -4.76 -12.44
CA MET A 83 5.98 -5.81 -13.31
C MET A 83 7.00 -6.91 -13.60
N SER A 84 8.29 -6.60 -13.68
CA SER A 84 9.34 -7.61 -13.84
C SER A 84 9.36 -8.64 -12.71
N LEU A 85 8.90 -8.23 -11.52
CA LEU A 85 8.74 -9.11 -10.37
C LEU A 85 7.38 -9.84 -10.41
N VAL A 86 6.29 -9.10 -10.59
CA VAL A 86 4.91 -9.64 -10.53
C VAL A 86 4.62 -10.64 -11.65
N CYS A 87 5.21 -10.46 -12.83
CA CYS A 87 5.06 -11.38 -13.95
C CYS A 87 5.91 -12.65 -13.84
N ASP A 88 6.89 -12.68 -12.94
CA ASP A 88 7.70 -13.85 -12.67
C ASP A 88 6.97 -14.76 -11.66
N ARG A 89 6.28 -15.76 -12.18
CA ARG A 89 5.45 -16.68 -11.40
C ARG A 89 6.23 -17.58 -10.44
N THR A 90 7.54 -17.63 -10.57
CA THR A 90 8.39 -18.35 -9.63
C THR A 90 8.77 -17.49 -8.44
N VAL A 91 8.59 -16.16 -8.53
CA VAL A 91 8.98 -15.20 -7.50
C VAL A 91 7.78 -14.53 -6.85
N ALA A 92 6.74 -14.22 -7.64
CA ALA A 92 5.56 -13.53 -7.14
C ALA A 92 4.29 -14.38 -7.28
N TYR A 93 3.58 -14.53 -6.17
CA TYR A 93 2.25 -15.12 -6.15
C TYR A 93 1.18 -14.02 -6.15
N SER A 94 0.24 -14.11 -7.07
CA SER A 94 -0.83 -13.12 -7.22
C SER A 94 -2.20 -13.76 -7.02
N ILE A 95 -3.16 -13.00 -6.48
CA ILE A 95 -4.57 -13.44 -6.34
C ILE A 95 -5.19 -13.89 -7.66
N TYR A 96 -4.69 -13.42 -8.80
CA TYR A 96 -5.18 -13.82 -10.11
C TYR A 96 -4.79 -15.25 -10.49
N HIS A 97 -3.88 -15.89 -9.75
CA HIS A 97 -3.36 -17.19 -10.12
C HIS A 97 -4.15 -18.36 -9.51
N SER A 98 -4.77 -18.21 -8.33
CA SER A 98 -5.46 -19.35 -7.72
C SER A 98 -6.12 -19.11 -6.35
N GLY A 99 -7.01 -18.14 -6.21
CA GLY A 99 -7.89 -18.08 -5.03
C GLY A 99 -7.25 -17.57 -3.73
N ASP A 100 -7.88 -17.89 -2.60
CA ASP A 100 -7.65 -17.24 -1.29
C ASP A 100 -6.43 -17.77 -0.50
N HIS A 101 -5.44 -18.38 -1.17
CA HIS A 101 -4.29 -19.00 -0.48
C HIS A 101 -3.30 -17.99 0.10
N ILE A 102 -3.22 -16.77 -0.46
CA ILE A 102 -2.21 -15.77 -0.08
C ILE A 102 -2.16 -15.50 1.42
N GLU A 103 -3.32 -15.37 2.05
CA GLU A 103 -3.39 -15.07 3.48
C GLU A 103 -2.86 -16.22 4.33
N ASN A 104 -3.13 -17.47 3.92
CA ASN A 104 -2.60 -18.65 4.59
C ASN A 104 -1.10 -18.83 4.32
N MET A 105 -0.65 -18.57 3.09
CA MET A 105 0.77 -18.62 2.72
C MET A 105 1.60 -17.66 3.58
N PHE A 106 1.12 -16.42 3.80
CA PHE A 106 1.80 -15.49 4.68
C PHE A 106 1.81 -15.97 6.14
N ALA A 107 0.68 -16.50 6.62
CA ALA A 107 0.58 -17.04 7.98
C ALA A 107 1.50 -18.26 8.22
N ASN A 108 1.86 -19.00 7.16
CA ASN A 108 2.71 -20.19 7.17
C ASN A 108 4.17 -19.90 6.77
N ASP A 109 4.61 -18.63 6.83
CA ASP A 109 5.98 -18.22 6.49
C ASP A 109 6.43 -18.52 5.04
N GLN A 110 5.47 -18.66 4.12
CA GLN A 110 5.74 -18.97 2.71
C GLN A 110 5.93 -17.72 1.84
N VAL A 111 5.98 -16.52 2.45
CA VAL A 111 6.08 -15.25 1.73
C VAL A 111 7.00 -14.29 2.46
N LEU A 112 8.02 -13.76 1.75
CA LEU A 112 8.89 -12.74 2.33
C LEU A 112 8.20 -11.38 2.43
N PHE A 113 7.54 -10.93 1.35
CA PHE A 113 6.85 -9.64 1.28
C PHE A 113 5.39 -9.80 0.91
N TYR A 114 4.50 -9.23 1.70
CA TYR A 114 3.08 -9.22 1.42
C TYR A 114 2.56 -7.80 1.22
N ASN A 115 2.22 -7.46 -0.03
CA ASN A 115 1.62 -6.17 -0.35
C ASN A 115 0.12 -6.20 -0.08
N ARG A 116 -0.32 -5.51 1.00
CA ARG A 116 -1.71 -5.51 1.43
C ARG A 116 -2.06 -4.23 2.21
N TYR A 117 -3.34 -4.01 2.46
CA TYR A 117 -3.81 -2.92 3.30
C TYR A 117 -3.43 -3.13 4.77
N LEU A 118 -3.15 -2.03 5.46
CA LEU A 118 -2.71 -2.06 6.86
C LEU A 118 -3.70 -2.77 7.81
N ASN A 119 -5.01 -2.76 7.49
CA ASN A 119 -6.02 -3.42 8.32
C ASN A 119 -5.86 -4.94 8.40
N ILE A 120 -5.14 -5.58 7.47
CA ILE A 120 -4.90 -7.03 7.48
C ILE A 120 -4.03 -7.47 8.67
N VAL A 121 -3.23 -6.56 9.23
CA VAL A 121 -2.34 -6.84 10.37
C VAL A 121 -3.11 -7.46 11.54
N LYS A 122 -4.37 -7.04 11.74
CA LYS A 122 -5.25 -7.60 12.79
C LYS A 122 -5.47 -9.11 12.65
N LYS A 123 -5.45 -9.63 11.42
CA LYS A 123 -5.63 -11.06 11.13
C LYS A 123 -4.44 -11.89 11.61
N TYR A 124 -3.24 -11.31 11.54
CA TYR A 124 -1.98 -11.99 11.86
C TYR A 124 -1.48 -11.79 13.30
N ARG A 125 -2.29 -11.19 14.17
CA ARG A 125 -1.92 -10.95 15.58
C ARG A 125 -1.53 -12.21 16.36
N ASN A 126 -2.04 -13.37 15.95
CA ASN A 126 -1.78 -14.66 16.58
C ASN A 126 -0.79 -15.53 15.78
N MET A 127 -0.15 -14.96 14.75
CA MET A 127 0.89 -15.65 13.98
C MET A 127 2.07 -15.99 14.90
N GLU A 128 2.64 -17.18 14.77
CA GLU A 128 3.78 -17.62 15.62
C GLU A 128 5.05 -16.85 15.29
N THR A 129 5.30 -16.67 13.99
CA THR A 129 6.44 -15.89 13.48
C THR A 129 6.16 -14.41 13.52
N ASP A 130 7.14 -13.62 13.98
CA ASP A 130 7.06 -12.17 13.97
C ASP A 130 7.22 -11.62 12.55
N PHE A 131 6.44 -10.60 12.22
CA PHE A 131 6.53 -9.87 10.97
C PHE A 131 6.65 -8.37 11.23
N GLY A 132 7.31 -7.67 10.32
CA GLY A 132 7.45 -6.22 10.36
C GLY A 132 6.58 -5.52 9.32
N ILE A 133 6.34 -4.23 9.54
CA ILE A 133 5.65 -3.35 8.59
C ILE A 133 6.70 -2.45 7.93
N LEU A 134 6.60 -2.26 6.62
CA LEU A 134 7.49 -1.40 5.84
C LEU A 134 6.66 -0.49 4.92
N PRO A 135 7.10 0.76 4.68
CA PRO A 135 6.56 1.54 3.59
C PRO A 135 6.88 0.88 2.25
N PHE A 136 6.09 1.18 1.21
CA PHE A 136 6.42 0.73 -0.13
C PHE A 136 7.79 1.31 -0.55
N PRO A 137 8.60 0.57 -1.35
CA PRO A 137 9.97 1.01 -1.67
C PRO A 137 10.01 2.32 -2.45
N LEU A 138 11.07 3.11 -2.25
CA LEU A 138 11.39 4.26 -3.09
C LEU A 138 11.66 3.82 -4.52
N TYR A 139 11.43 4.71 -5.48
CA TYR A 139 11.85 4.47 -6.86
C TYR A 139 13.39 4.37 -6.97
N GLU A 140 14.09 5.30 -6.33
CA GLU A 140 15.55 5.42 -6.32
C GLU A 140 16.04 6.11 -5.04
N GLU A 141 17.33 6.02 -4.72
CA GLU A 141 17.92 6.61 -3.51
C GLU A 141 17.86 8.17 -3.49
N ALA A 142 17.80 8.80 -4.68
CA ALA A 142 17.66 10.25 -4.79
C ALA A 142 16.27 10.76 -4.40
N GLN A 143 15.27 9.88 -4.33
CA GLN A 143 13.93 10.22 -3.87
C GLN A 143 13.95 10.52 -2.37
N LYS A 144 13.53 11.73 -1.98
CA LYS A 144 13.62 12.21 -0.59
C LYS A 144 12.54 11.65 0.33
N GLU A 145 11.35 11.38 -0.22
CA GLU A 145 10.18 11.04 0.57
C GLU A 145 9.57 9.72 0.13
N TYR A 146 9.12 8.94 1.09
CA TYR A 146 8.23 7.82 0.84
C TYR A 146 6.85 8.34 0.48
N HIS A 147 6.09 7.55 -0.29
CA HIS A 147 4.69 7.83 -0.56
C HIS A 147 3.87 6.57 -0.37
N THR A 148 2.79 6.69 0.36
CA THR A 148 1.91 5.57 0.68
C THR A 148 0.56 5.76 0.01
N THR A 149 0.18 4.82 -0.82
CA THR A 149 -1.10 4.82 -1.51
C THR A 149 -2.26 4.71 -0.53
N VAL A 150 -3.19 5.65 -0.62
CA VAL A 150 -4.50 5.51 0.01
C VAL A 150 -5.43 4.81 -0.97
N HIS A 151 -6.02 3.69 -0.53
CA HIS A 151 -6.84 2.85 -1.40
C HIS A 151 -8.11 3.57 -1.85
N ALA A 152 -8.30 3.69 -3.16
CA ALA A 152 -9.38 4.47 -3.76
C ALA A 152 -10.79 3.95 -3.43
N TYR A 153 -10.94 2.65 -3.21
CA TYR A 153 -12.24 2.01 -2.94
C TYR A 153 -12.50 1.74 -1.45
N GLY A 154 -11.48 1.84 -0.62
CA GLY A 154 -11.57 1.60 0.81
C GLY A 154 -11.70 2.87 1.63
N ASN A 155 -11.74 4.03 1.00
CA ASN A 155 -11.90 5.31 1.68
C ASN A 155 -13.38 5.59 1.94
N SER A 156 -13.66 6.04 3.16
CA SER A 156 -14.94 6.61 3.51
C SER A 156 -14.89 8.12 3.34
N PHE A 157 -15.91 8.68 2.71
CA PHE A 157 -16.08 10.12 2.56
C PHE A 157 -17.32 10.56 3.33
N ILE A 158 -17.25 11.73 3.93
CA ILE A 158 -18.42 12.37 4.52
C ILE A 158 -19.03 13.27 3.44
N CYS A 159 -20.31 13.08 3.17
CA CYS A 159 -21.04 13.89 2.23
C CYS A 159 -22.07 14.75 2.95
N VAL A 160 -22.13 16.02 2.62
CA VAL A 160 -23.16 16.94 3.11
C VAL A 160 -24.24 17.03 2.02
N PRO A 161 -25.52 16.69 2.32
CA PRO A 161 -26.61 16.81 1.37
C PRO A 161 -26.82 18.27 0.92
N LEU A 162 -27.17 18.48 -0.34
CA LEU A 162 -27.46 19.84 -0.86
C LEU A 162 -28.66 20.52 -0.20
N VAL A 163 -29.53 19.75 0.46
CA VAL A 163 -30.75 20.23 1.14
C VAL A 163 -30.51 20.60 2.61
N VAL A 164 -29.26 20.61 3.06
CA VAL A 164 -28.96 21.03 4.43
C VAL A 164 -29.28 22.52 4.59
N GLU A 165 -30.01 22.87 5.65
CA GLU A 165 -30.49 24.24 5.87
C GLU A 165 -29.35 25.16 6.32
N ASP A 166 -28.46 24.67 7.18
CA ASP A 166 -27.32 25.43 7.71
C ASP A 166 -26.00 24.77 7.31
N VAL A 167 -25.46 25.18 6.17
CA VAL A 167 -24.18 24.67 5.62
C VAL A 167 -23.00 25.11 6.50
N GLU A 168 -23.05 26.34 7.04
CA GLU A 168 -21.98 26.90 7.87
C GLU A 168 -21.84 26.13 9.19
N MET A 169 -22.95 25.92 9.90
CA MET A 169 -22.98 25.12 11.14
C MET A 169 -22.52 23.68 10.85
N THR A 170 -22.99 23.09 9.76
CA THR A 170 -22.56 21.73 9.38
C THR A 170 -21.04 21.68 9.13
N GLY A 171 -20.48 22.70 8.47
CA GLY A 171 -19.03 22.81 8.27
C GLY A 171 -18.26 22.92 9.58
N ILE A 172 -18.71 23.77 10.50
CA ILE A 172 -18.10 23.94 11.82
C ILE A 172 -18.10 22.61 12.61
N VAL A 173 -19.22 21.89 12.62
CA VAL A 173 -19.32 20.61 13.34
C VAL A 173 -18.39 19.56 12.71
N LEU A 174 -18.29 19.49 11.39
CA LEU A 174 -17.38 18.55 10.73
C LEU A 174 -15.91 18.87 10.99
N GLU A 175 -15.56 20.16 11.02
CA GLU A 175 -14.20 20.61 11.35
C GLU A 175 -13.85 20.24 12.79
N ASP A 176 -14.75 20.53 13.75
CA ASP A 176 -14.59 20.22 15.18
C ASP A 176 -14.45 18.69 15.38
N MET A 177 -15.32 17.89 14.77
CA MET A 177 -15.21 16.43 14.81
C MET A 177 -13.87 15.94 14.23
N SER A 178 -13.35 16.58 13.19
CA SER A 178 -12.06 16.23 12.60
C SER A 178 -10.91 16.58 13.53
N CYS A 179 -10.95 17.74 14.16
CA CYS A 179 -9.98 18.17 15.17
C CYS A 179 -9.97 17.23 16.37
N GLU A 180 -11.13 16.97 16.97
CA GLU A 180 -11.25 16.05 18.10
C GLU A 180 -10.79 14.64 17.75
N SER A 181 -11.11 14.16 16.54
CA SER A 181 -10.66 12.87 16.04
C SER A 181 -9.14 12.78 15.95
N MET A 182 -8.46 13.86 15.63
CA MET A 182 -7.00 13.92 15.58
C MET A 182 -6.37 13.74 16.97
N TYR A 183 -7.01 14.26 18.02
CA TYR A 183 -6.49 14.20 19.39
C TYR A 183 -6.95 13.00 20.20
N ILE A 184 -8.10 12.43 19.87
CA ILE A 184 -8.74 11.35 20.66
C ILE A 184 -8.69 10.02 19.89
N ILE A 185 -9.30 9.97 18.69
CA ILE A 185 -9.49 8.72 17.96
C ILE A 185 -8.17 8.25 17.32
N THR A 186 -7.43 9.16 16.71
CA THR A 186 -6.17 8.81 16.02
C THR A 186 -5.13 8.26 16.98
N PRO A 187 -4.83 8.88 18.14
CA PRO A 187 -3.92 8.29 19.12
C PRO A 187 -4.42 6.96 19.68
N ALA A 188 -5.71 6.89 20.03
CA ALA A 188 -6.29 5.66 20.57
C ALA A 188 -6.22 4.49 19.57
N TYR A 189 -6.51 4.73 18.30
CA TYR A 189 -6.37 3.71 17.26
C TYR A 189 -4.92 3.34 17.01
N TYR A 190 -4.05 4.34 16.95
CA TYR A 190 -2.65 4.18 16.64
C TYR A 190 -1.89 3.49 17.78
N GLU A 191 -1.93 4.07 18.98
CA GLU A 191 -1.17 3.59 20.14
C GLU A 191 -1.74 2.29 20.72
N ILE A 192 -3.06 2.21 20.88
CA ILE A 192 -3.69 1.08 21.55
C ILE A 192 -3.91 -0.08 20.60
N SER A 193 -4.39 0.20 19.36
CA SER A 193 -4.77 -0.86 18.44
C SER A 193 -3.62 -1.33 17.54
N LEU A 194 -2.83 -0.41 17.00
CA LEU A 194 -1.72 -0.78 16.11
C LEU A 194 -0.44 -1.08 16.89
N GLN A 195 0.05 -0.15 17.69
CA GLN A 195 1.31 -0.36 18.43
C GLN A 195 1.15 -1.35 19.59
N GLY A 196 0.13 -1.18 20.43
CA GLY A 196 0.01 -1.96 21.67
C GLY A 196 -0.39 -3.42 21.48
N LYS A 197 -1.15 -3.75 20.43
CA LYS A 197 -1.74 -5.09 20.24
C LYS A 197 -1.30 -5.83 19.00
N LEU A 198 -0.77 -5.13 18.01
CA LEU A 198 -0.50 -5.68 16.69
C LEU A 198 0.97 -5.64 16.29
N LEU A 199 1.72 -4.67 16.79
CA LEU A 199 3.17 -4.58 16.55
C LEU A 199 3.92 -5.18 17.73
N ARG A 200 4.79 -6.11 17.41
CA ARG A 200 5.62 -6.80 18.42
C ARG A 200 6.99 -6.16 18.60
N ASP A 201 7.29 -5.10 17.80
CA ASP A 201 8.57 -4.40 17.84
C ASP A 201 8.41 -2.88 17.69
N ASN A 202 9.37 -2.12 18.25
CA ASN A 202 9.41 -0.66 18.16
C ASN A 202 9.80 -0.15 16.77
N GLU A 203 10.44 -0.96 15.94
CA GLU A 203 10.88 -0.58 14.61
C GLU A 203 9.70 -0.47 13.64
N SER A 204 8.70 -1.33 13.78
CA SER A 204 7.46 -1.25 13.00
C SER A 204 6.64 -0.01 13.34
N SER A 205 6.74 0.51 14.56
CA SER A 205 6.11 1.78 14.96
C SER A 205 6.66 2.96 14.14
N GLU A 206 7.98 3.08 14.03
CA GLU A 206 8.63 4.12 13.21
C GLU A 206 8.22 4.00 11.72
N MET A 207 8.11 2.77 11.21
CA MET A 207 7.68 2.55 9.83
C MET A 207 6.22 2.94 9.62
N LEU A 208 5.36 2.73 10.62
CA LEU A 208 3.97 3.20 10.59
C LEU A 208 3.87 4.72 10.55
N ASP A 209 4.71 5.43 11.29
CA ASP A 209 4.78 6.90 11.22
C ASP A 209 5.05 7.35 9.79
N ILE A 210 6.07 6.78 9.15
CA ILE A 210 6.37 7.07 7.75
C ILE A 210 5.15 6.81 6.86
N ILE A 211 4.51 5.65 6.98
CA ILE A 211 3.34 5.27 6.19
C ILE A 211 2.18 6.26 6.38
N LEU A 212 1.90 6.67 7.62
CA LEU A 212 0.76 7.53 7.93
C LEU A 212 1.00 8.99 7.54
N PHE A 213 2.24 9.48 7.66
CA PHE A 213 2.56 10.87 7.30
C PHE A 213 2.77 11.07 5.80
N THR A 214 3.04 10.00 5.04
CA THR A 214 3.30 10.06 3.59
C THR A 214 2.12 9.59 2.74
N ARG A 215 0.91 9.60 3.28
CA ARG A 215 -0.30 9.20 2.56
C ARG A 215 -0.55 10.06 1.34
N LEU A 216 -0.76 9.40 0.22
CA LEU A 216 -1.04 10.02 -1.06
C LEU A 216 -2.43 9.64 -1.54
N TYR A 217 -3.28 10.64 -1.72
CA TYR A 217 -4.61 10.50 -2.31
C TYR A 217 -4.51 10.78 -3.80
N ASP A 218 -4.90 9.80 -4.62
CA ASP A 218 -4.87 9.91 -6.07
C ASP A 218 -6.28 10.13 -6.61
N VAL A 219 -6.53 11.34 -7.06
CA VAL A 219 -7.83 11.74 -7.63
C VAL A 219 -8.16 10.87 -8.85
N GLY A 220 -7.19 10.58 -9.71
CA GLY A 220 -7.40 9.75 -10.88
C GLY A 220 -7.78 8.30 -10.55
N ALA A 221 -7.30 7.78 -9.41
CA ALA A 221 -7.71 6.47 -8.92
C ALA A 221 -9.12 6.47 -8.31
N SER A 222 -9.51 7.58 -7.68
CA SER A 222 -10.80 7.71 -6.98
C SER A 222 -11.97 7.95 -7.93
N PHE A 223 -11.77 8.69 -9.01
CA PHE A 223 -12.80 9.02 -9.99
C PHE A 223 -12.79 8.05 -11.17
N LYS A 224 -13.56 6.98 -11.07
CA LYS A 224 -13.74 5.98 -12.15
C LYS A 224 -14.41 6.50 -13.43
N SER A 225 -15.05 7.64 -13.37
CA SER A 225 -15.72 8.25 -14.55
C SER A 225 -14.71 8.68 -15.63
N ALA A 226 -13.44 8.81 -15.28
CA ALA A 226 -12.35 8.86 -16.26
C ALA A 226 -12.07 7.50 -16.93
N ARG A 227 -12.73 6.43 -16.55
CA ARG A 227 -12.81 5.23 -17.39
C ARG A 227 -13.62 5.60 -18.62
N THR A 228 -12.90 6.11 -19.58
CA THR A 228 -13.29 5.99 -20.97
C THR A 228 -14.00 4.67 -21.18
N THR A 229 -15.22 4.73 -21.63
CA THR A 229 -15.82 3.72 -22.44
C THR A 229 -14.72 3.08 -23.27
N SER A 230 -14.31 1.92 -22.83
CA SER A 230 -13.47 1.04 -23.64
C SER A 230 -14.21 0.81 -24.94
N VAL A 231 -13.60 1.23 -26.02
CA VAL A 231 -13.90 0.76 -27.36
C VAL A 231 -13.68 -0.75 -27.42
#